data_cbcaebc19a5af5abd3739e9137faf951
#
_entry.id   cbcaebc19a5af5abd3739e9137faf951
#
_cell.length_a   1.000
_cell.length_b   1.000
_cell.length_c   1.000
_cell.angle_alpha   90.00
_cell.angle_beta   90.00
_cell.angle_gamma   90.00
#
_symmetry.space_group_name_H-M   'P 1'
#
loop_
_entity.id
_entity.type
_entity.pdbx_description
1 polymer ?
#
loop_
_entity_poly.entity_id
_entity_poly.type
_entity_poly.pdbx_seq_one_letter_code
_entity_poly.pdbx_strand_id
1 'polypeptide(L)'
;MGTSTGVLRVVVALVSLVHGCIHDTIEHKLVDGHQHYGDSHPFDARSRKLVEQDSTNFQTYESTTSDNAYQPIQEKQSVLYNVIPDAISRFKAALRVIPVQSKLAAQHTCKTQWMTSPPICKAFVENEKCLEMLIPSEHFGATRYCNSCPKEGCAGGNCAVTDTQGAENTDFLLYIRATTTNYCGSRTLAYASSCQKDQYDRPTFGMANFCPSQISTAPEDYEAQVATAMHEMTHALGFSAQFFPYMRYPDGTPRTPRDSSGRPPTHKTGVCPNGSPIDYYVEPSTNTVKHFIERGHVVAKMVTPNVAAFVKSHFGCGSLEGAEIEQQDDSGCLGSHWEERIFEPEYMTPVDSFRNVFSALTLAFFEDSGWYRANSSAAERMHFGENRGCDFATEKCINPSTGESVASDHFCTTNSAESCSVDASSRSVCTLSNGRSIPEDYRYFAGAPTKGGDDFADFCPINVGYTYGDCSNPSNLVFPGSTKINILGESYCPNCKCTATTLRSADSTNWIVNSRRQTGCYAMRCYENGGGNVSNSIIEFTISRSKASDFIQVNCTKRGEKLSIPGFTGFLTCPDPSIICDSNEAHNFVDDTGTGGTGTGTANLRSTNAANTLHSETSHTLHLLGLALVTFVAALA
;
A
#
# COMPACT_ATOMS: atom_id res chain seq x y z
N MET A 1 56.59 -22.16 14.08
CA MET A 1 55.48 -22.77 13.37
C MET A 1 54.22 -22.42 14.17
N GLY A 2 53.57 -21.33 13.81
CA GLY A 2 52.35 -20.86 14.45
C GLY A 2 51.20 -20.97 13.49
N THR A 3 50.24 -21.81 13.79
CA THR A 3 49.00 -21.98 13.02
C THR A 3 48.02 -20.86 13.40
N SER A 4 47.87 -19.91 12.50
CA SER A 4 46.82 -18.87 12.58
C SER A 4 45.50 -19.48 12.12
N THR A 5 44.58 -19.74 13.05
CA THR A 5 43.20 -20.06 12.75
C THR A 5 42.46 -18.75 12.41
N GLY A 6 42.25 -18.53 11.11
CA GLY A 6 41.43 -17.43 10.62
C GLY A 6 39.96 -17.63 10.99
N VAL A 7 39.45 -16.78 11.87
CA VAL A 7 38.02 -16.67 12.14
C VAL A 7 37.38 -15.96 10.95
N LEU A 8 36.59 -16.73 10.19
CA LEU A 8 35.74 -16.21 9.10
C LEU A 8 34.68 -15.29 9.73
N ARG A 9 34.93 -13.98 9.71
CA ARG A 9 33.90 -12.98 10.02
C ARG A 9 32.94 -12.89 8.84
N VAL A 10 31.83 -13.60 8.91
CA VAL A 10 30.69 -13.34 8.05
C VAL A 10 30.08 -12.03 8.53
N VAL A 11 30.46 -10.93 7.91
CA VAL A 11 29.71 -9.68 7.99
C VAL A 11 28.52 -9.86 7.07
N VAL A 12 27.38 -10.25 7.62
CA VAL A 12 26.10 -10.13 6.91
C VAL A 12 25.78 -8.63 6.89
N ALA A 13 26.17 -7.97 5.83
CA ALA A 13 25.62 -6.66 5.50
C ALA A 13 24.15 -6.91 5.13
N LEU A 14 23.23 -6.67 6.05
CA LEU A 14 21.83 -6.48 5.75
C LEU A 14 21.74 -5.17 4.95
N VAL A 15 21.90 -5.27 3.65
CA VAL A 15 21.45 -4.24 2.74
C VAL A 15 19.94 -4.43 2.69
N SER A 16 19.21 -3.58 3.37
CA SER A 16 17.78 -3.40 3.10
C SER A 16 17.71 -2.97 1.64
N LEU A 17 17.36 -3.90 0.77
CA LEU A 17 17.05 -3.60 -0.61
C LEU A 17 15.70 -2.89 -0.55
N VAL A 18 15.72 -1.57 -0.61
CA VAL A 18 14.53 -0.75 -0.79
C VAL A 18 13.96 -1.11 -2.16
N HIS A 19 12.78 -1.71 -2.15
CA HIS A 19 12.02 -2.00 -3.36
C HIS A 19 11.06 -0.84 -3.59
N GLY A 20 11.17 -0.16 -4.71
CA GLY A 20 10.34 0.99 -5.05
C GLY A 20 9.38 0.69 -6.18
N CYS A 21 8.27 1.39 -6.21
CA CYS A 21 7.36 1.43 -7.34
C CYS A 21 7.91 2.37 -8.43
N ILE A 22 7.63 2.06 -9.69
CA ILE A 22 8.07 2.86 -10.86
C ILE A 22 6.88 3.44 -11.62
N HIS A 23 5.71 3.53 -10.98
CA HIS A 23 4.47 3.94 -11.62
C HIS A 23 4.63 5.25 -12.41
N ASP A 24 5.30 6.25 -11.84
CA ASP A 24 5.47 7.57 -12.44
C ASP A 24 6.43 7.58 -13.64
N THR A 25 7.23 6.51 -13.84
CA THR A 25 8.09 6.35 -15.01
C THR A 25 7.38 5.69 -16.19
N ILE A 26 6.13 5.24 -16.02
CA ILE A 26 5.37 4.52 -17.04
C ILE A 26 4.61 5.51 -17.91
N GLU A 27 5.08 5.72 -19.14
CA GLU A 27 4.38 6.52 -20.14
C GLU A 27 3.26 5.71 -20.80
N HIS A 28 2.03 6.19 -20.71
CA HIS A 28 0.91 5.63 -21.44
C HIS A 28 -0.11 6.71 -21.84
N LYS A 29 -0.88 6.43 -22.86
CA LYS A 29 -1.95 7.30 -23.32
C LYS A 29 -3.28 6.80 -22.75
N LEU A 30 -3.86 7.62 -21.88
CA LEU A 30 -5.19 7.38 -21.35
C LEU A 30 -6.26 7.56 -22.44
N VAL A 31 -7.16 6.62 -22.56
CA VAL A 31 -8.27 6.64 -23.53
C VAL A 31 -9.58 6.96 -22.82
N ASP A 32 -10.29 7.97 -23.33
CA ASP A 32 -11.63 8.31 -22.86
C ASP A 32 -12.65 7.31 -23.39
N GLY A 33 -13.51 6.78 -22.53
CA GLY A 33 -14.56 5.84 -22.86
C GLY A 33 -15.94 6.29 -22.37
N HIS A 34 -16.99 5.66 -22.85
CA HIS A 34 -18.35 5.86 -22.38
C HIS A 34 -18.92 4.54 -21.88
N GLN A 35 -19.39 4.53 -20.63
CA GLN A 35 -20.05 3.39 -20.01
C GLN A 35 -21.52 3.70 -19.75
N HIS A 36 -22.36 2.68 -19.73
CA HIS A 36 -23.80 2.83 -19.48
C HIS A 36 -24.10 2.56 -18.00
N TYR A 37 -24.67 3.55 -17.32
CA TYR A 37 -25.04 3.51 -15.89
C TYR A 37 -26.55 3.44 -15.65
N GLY A 38 -27.35 3.03 -16.64
CA GLY A 38 -28.81 3.08 -16.57
C GLY A 38 -29.37 4.50 -16.74
N ASP A 39 -30.59 4.72 -16.26
CA ASP A 39 -31.29 6.01 -16.40
C ASP A 39 -30.85 7.07 -15.39
N SER A 40 -29.97 6.70 -14.45
CA SER A 40 -29.50 7.57 -13.38
C SER A 40 -28.11 8.11 -13.67
N HIS A 41 -27.90 9.40 -13.47
CA HIS A 41 -26.56 9.98 -13.53
C HIS A 41 -25.74 9.48 -12.33
N PRO A 42 -24.46 9.04 -12.49
CA PRO A 42 -23.63 8.53 -11.42
C PRO A 42 -23.50 9.43 -10.20
N PHE A 43 -23.65 10.74 -10.39
CA PHE A 43 -23.57 11.75 -9.33
C PHE A 43 -24.94 12.26 -8.87
N ASP A 44 -26.05 11.65 -9.30
CA ASP A 44 -27.37 11.96 -8.72
C ASP A 44 -27.42 11.47 -7.27
N ALA A 45 -27.77 12.37 -6.35
CA ALA A 45 -27.85 12.07 -4.92
C ALA A 45 -28.83 10.94 -4.58
N ARG A 46 -29.87 10.74 -5.41
CA ARG A 46 -30.82 9.62 -5.27
C ARG A 46 -30.21 8.30 -5.69
N SER A 47 -29.40 8.30 -6.73
CA SER A 47 -28.67 7.12 -7.19
C SER A 47 -27.64 6.65 -6.17
N ARG A 48 -27.00 7.57 -5.47
CA ARG A 48 -26.01 7.25 -4.42
C ARG A 48 -26.57 6.42 -3.28
N LYS A 49 -27.82 6.67 -2.85
CA LYS A 49 -28.48 5.88 -1.80
C LYS A 49 -28.77 4.44 -2.24
N LEU A 50 -28.94 4.19 -3.54
CA LEU A 50 -29.17 2.85 -4.09
C LEU A 50 -27.85 2.06 -4.24
N VAL A 51 -26.75 2.75 -4.42
CA VAL A 51 -25.41 2.17 -4.65
C VAL A 51 -24.74 1.67 -3.36
N GLU A 52 -25.17 2.12 -2.19
CA GLU A 52 -24.67 1.62 -0.90
C GLU A 52 -24.81 0.08 -0.72
N GLN A 53 -25.59 -0.57 -1.60
CA GLN A 53 -25.80 -2.02 -1.55
C GLN A 53 -24.95 -2.82 -2.53
N ASP A 54 -24.31 -2.18 -3.50
CA ASP A 54 -23.58 -2.89 -4.55
C ASP A 54 -22.08 -2.94 -4.27
N SER A 55 -21.53 -4.15 -4.36
CA SER A 55 -20.09 -4.37 -4.24
C SER A 55 -19.40 -4.13 -5.58
N THR A 56 -18.19 -3.59 -5.53
CA THR A 56 -17.31 -3.48 -6.71
C THR A 56 -17.09 -4.84 -7.37
N ASN A 57 -17.35 -4.92 -8.67
CA ASN A 57 -17.09 -6.11 -9.47
C ASN A 57 -15.76 -5.93 -10.22
N PHE A 58 -14.72 -6.62 -9.75
CA PHE A 58 -13.43 -6.70 -10.44
C PHE A 58 -13.36 -7.98 -11.25
N GLN A 59 -12.93 -7.88 -12.50
CA GLN A 59 -12.50 -9.02 -13.29
C GLN A 59 -11.01 -8.90 -13.59
N THR A 60 -10.31 -10.02 -13.45
CA THR A 60 -8.93 -10.18 -13.88
C THR A 60 -8.93 -10.98 -15.19
N TYR A 61 -8.15 -10.53 -16.15
CA TYR A 61 -7.94 -11.24 -17.40
C TYR A 61 -6.46 -11.62 -17.52
N GLU A 62 -6.21 -12.92 -17.57
CA GLU A 62 -4.86 -13.45 -17.77
C GLU A 62 -4.59 -13.64 -19.26
N SER A 63 -3.49 -13.08 -19.73
CA SER A 63 -3.06 -13.34 -21.11
C SER A 63 -2.52 -14.76 -21.22
N THR A 64 -3.21 -15.60 -21.97
CA THR A 64 -2.73 -16.92 -22.37
C THR A 64 -1.87 -16.87 -23.65
N THR A 65 -1.65 -15.69 -24.23
CA THR A 65 -0.84 -15.56 -25.44
C THR A 65 0.62 -15.84 -25.13
N SER A 66 1.13 -16.84 -25.82
CA SER A 66 2.53 -17.29 -25.81
C SER A 66 3.45 -16.28 -26.48
N ASP A 67 3.55 -15.07 -25.98
CA ASP A 67 4.75 -14.29 -26.22
C ASP A 67 5.87 -15.04 -25.49
N ASN A 68 6.90 -15.46 -26.23
CA ASN A 68 8.05 -16.26 -25.76
C ASN A 68 8.92 -15.54 -24.72
N ALA A 69 8.34 -14.62 -23.96
CA ALA A 69 8.92 -13.96 -22.82
C ALA A 69 8.70 -14.86 -21.59
N TYR A 70 9.75 -15.15 -20.91
CA TYR A 70 9.92 -15.91 -19.67
C TYR A 70 8.63 -15.97 -18.83
N GLN A 71 7.90 -17.08 -18.94
CA GLN A 71 6.77 -17.34 -18.06
C GLN A 71 7.30 -17.65 -16.66
N PRO A 72 6.65 -17.16 -15.57
CA PRO A 72 7.04 -17.58 -14.24
C PRO A 72 6.93 -19.10 -14.14
N ILE A 73 7.81 -19.69 -13.37
CA ILE A 73 7.69 -21.11 -13.04
C ILE A 73 6.33 -21.38 -12.40
N GLN A 74 5.80 -22.56 -12.56
CA GLN A 74 4.43 -22.94 -12.12
C GLN A 74 4.16 -22.59 -10.65
N GLU A 75 5.15 -22.69 -9.78
CA GLU A 75 5.06 -22.32 -8.37
C GLU A 75 4.77 -20.81 -8.18
N LYS A 76 5.47 -19.95 -8.93
CA LYS A 76 5.25 -18.49 -8.88
C LYS A 76 3.92 -18.08 -9.47
N GLN A 77 3.43 -18.77 -10.51
CA GLN A 77 2.07 -18.58 -10.99
C GLN A 77 1.05 -18.92 -9.91
N SER A 78 1.25 -20.04 -9.19
CA SER A 78 0.37 -20.44 -8.08
C SER A 78 0.29 -19.37 -6.99
N VAL A 79 1.38 -18.63 -6.71
CA VAL A 79 1.36 -17.51 -5.77
C VAL A 79 0.39 -16.42 -6.26
N LEU A 80 0.50 -15.99 -7.51
CA LEU A 80 -0.37 -14.94 -8.06
C LEU A 80 -1.85 -15.37 -8.10
N TYR A 81 -2.15 -16.64 -8.36
CA TYR A 81 -3.52 -17.18 -8.33
C TYR A 81 -4.18 -17.08 -6.94
N ASN A 82 -3.43 -16.92 -5.87
CA ASN A 82 -3.95 -16.69 -4.53
C ASN A 82 -3.88 -15.20 -4.14
N VAL A 83 -2.75 -14.55 -4.39
CA VAL A 83 -2.48 -13.14 -4.03
C VAL A 83 -3.48 -12.18 -4.69
N ILE A 84 -3.74 -12.35 -6.00
CA ILE A 84 -4.62 -11.43 -6.73
C ILE A 84 -6.08 -11.50 -6.26
N PRO A 85 -6.70 -12.68 -6.12
CA PRO A 85 -8.06 -12.78 -5.58
C PRO A 85 -8.18 -12.23 -4.15
N ASP A 86 -7.14 -12.38 -3.32
CA ASP A 86 -7.15 -11.86 -1.96
C ASP A 86 -7.11 -10.32 -1.94
N ALA A 87 -6.22 -9.72 -2.73
CA ALA A 87 -6.19 -8.27 -2.92
C ALA A 87 -7.54 -7.72 -3.44
N ILE A 88 -8.15 -8.38 -4.44
CA ILE A 88 -9.48 -8.02 -4.95
C ILE A 88 -10.55 -8.13 -3.85
N SER A 89 -10.48 -9.16 -3.03
CA SER A 89 -11.43 -9.36 -1.92
C SER A 89 -11.38 -8.21 -0.92
N ARG A 90 -10.16 -7.73 -0.59
CA ARG A 90 -9.96 -6.56 0.29
C ARG A 90 -10.55 -5.30 -0.33
N PHE A 91 -10.35 -5.05 -1.63
CA PHE A 91 -11.00 -3.91 -2.30
C PHE A 91 -12.52 -4.05 -2.37
N LYS A 92 -13.06 -5.23 -2.59
CA LYS A 92 -14.51 -5.46 -2.56
C LYS A 92 -15.11 -5.19 -1.18
N ALA A 93 -14.38 -5.41 -0.10
CA ALA A 93 -14.79 -5.04 1.25
C ALA A 93 -14.72 -3.53 1.49
N ALA A 94 -13.71 -2.88 0.91
CA ALA A 94 -13.37 -1.48 1.17
C ALA A 94 -14.07 -0.47 0.26
N LEU A 95 -14.38 -0.81 -0.99
CA LEU A 95 -14.88 0.14 -1.99
C LEU A 95 -16.25 -0.24 -2.55
N ARG A 96 -17.00 0.77 -2.94
CA ARG A 96 -18.25 0.68 -3.69
C ARG A 96 -18.18 1.59 -4.89
N VAL A 97 -18.81 1.20 -5.98
CA VAL A 97 -18.95 2.00 -7.21
C VAL A 97 -20.41 2.05 -7.65
N ILE A 98 -20.74 2.97 -8.54
CA ILE A 98 -21.99 2.90 -9.29
C ILE A 98 -21.80 1.85 -10.39
N PRO A 99 -22.59 0.76 -10.39
CA PRO A 99 -22.37 -0.33 -11.31
C PRO A 99 -22.61 0.07 -12.75
N VAL A 100 -21.80 -0.45 -13.66
CA VAL A 100 -22.06 -0.39 -15.10
C VAL A 100 -23.25 -1.29 -15.41
N GLN A 101 -24.35 -0.72 -15.89
CA GLN A 101 -25.61 -1.44 -16.13
C GLN A 101 -25.59 -2.30 -17.39
N SER A 102 -24.71 -1.99 -18.34
CA SER A 102 -24.46 -2.77 -19.54
C SER A 102 -23.16 -3.56 -19.39
N LYS A 103 -22.59 -4.01 -20.47
CA LYS A 103 -21.25 -4.56 -20.50
C LYS A 103 -20.22 -3.44 -20.42
N LEU A 104 -19.20 -3.62 -19.60
CA LEU A 104 -18.03 -2.73 -19.58
C LEU A 104 -17.27 -2.88 -20.90
N ALA A 105 -17.08 -1.80 -21.63
CA ALA A 105 -16.54 -1.87 -22.97
C ALA A 105 -15.37 -0.90 -23.18
N ALA A 106 -14.25 -1.42 -23.67
CA ALA A 106 -13.14 -0.62 -24.12
C ALA A 106 -13.54 0.18 -25.38
N GLN A 107 -13.01 1.38 -25.51
CA GLN A 107 -13.23 2.21 -26.68
C GLN A 107 -12.08 2.06 -27.67
N HIS A 108 -12.42 1.94 -28.94
CA HIS A 108 -11.42 1.95 -30.00
C HIS A 108 -10.78 3.32 -30.18
N THR A 109 -9.47 3.35 -30.35
CA THR A 109 -8.74 4.55 -30.74
C THR A 109 -8.77 4.71 -32.24
N CYS A 110 -9.27 5.86 -32.73
CA CYS A 110 -9.25 6.15 -34.16
C CYS A 110 -7.83 6.45 -34.64
N LYS A 111 -7.32 5.66 -35.57
CA LYS A 111 -6.08 5.96 -36.32
C LYS A 111 -6.30 7.15 -37.27
N THR A 112 -7.46 7.19 -37.90
CA THR A 112 -7.91 8.31 -38.72
C THR A 112 -9.41 8.50 -38.52
N GLN A 113 -9.86 9.75 -38.62
CA GLN A 113 -11.27 10.10 -38.42
C GLN A 113 -11.77 11.10 -39.44
N TRP A 114 -13.08 11.08 -39.68
CA TRP A 114 -13.80 12.09 -40.41
C TRP A 114 -14.07 13.27 -39.48
N MET A 115 -13.84 14.50 -39.99
CA MET A 115 -14.08 15.74 -39.28
C MET A 115 -15.57 16.12 -39.28
N THR A 116 -16.36 15.24 -38.68
CA THR A 116 -17.81 15.43 -38.47
C THR A 116 -18.05 15.88 -37.03
N SER A 117 -19.27 16.26 -36.67
CA SER A 117 -19.65 16.60 -35.31
C SER A 117 -20.78 15.67 -34.85
N PRO A 118 -20.54 14.67 -33.99
CA PRO A 118 -19.22 14.28 -33.43
C PRO A 118 -18.30 13.62 -34.49
N PRO A 119 -16.99 13.55 -34.28
CA PRO A 119 -16.05 12.87 -35.17
C PRO A 119 -16.38 11.37 -35.30
N ILE A 120 -16.23 10.83 -36.51
CA ILE A 120 -16.46 9.41 -36.78
C ILE A 120 -15.17 8.76 -37.25
N CYS A 121 -14.84 7.59 -36.68
CA CYS A 121 -13.66 6.82 -37.08
C CYS A 121 -13.72 6.44 -38.56
N LYS A 122 -12.60 6.61 -39.26
CA LYS A 122 -12.36 6.06 -40.60
C LYS A 122 -11.59 4.75 -40.51
N ALA A 123 -10.64 4.67 -39.62
CA ALA A 123 -9.88 3.46 -39.32
C ALA A 123 -9.48 3.47 -37.85
N PHE A 124 -9.44 2.30 -37.25
CA PHE A 124 -8.97 2.08 -35.89
C PHE A 124 -7.44 1.89 -35.85
N VAL A 125 -6.85 2.09 -34.67
CA VAL A 125 -5.50 1.63 -34.39
C VAL A 125 -5.49 0.11 -34.37
N GLU A 126 -4.54 -0.50 -35.04
CA GLU A 126 -4.38 -1.95 -35.03
C GLU A 126 -3.66 -2.39 -33.74
N ASN A 127 -4.05 -3.55 -33.19
CA ASN A 127 -3.42 -4.11 -32.00
C ASN A 127 -3.39 -3.12 -30.82
N GLU A 128 -4.55 -2.55 -30.50
CA GLU A 128 -4.69 -1.62 -29.38
C GLU A 128 -4.29 -2.29 -28.06
N LYS A 129 -3.54 -1.57 -27.25
CA LYS A 129 -2.98 -2.07 -26.01
C LYS A 129 -3.44 -1.25 -24.82
N CYS A 130 -3.59 -1.93 -23.70
CA CYS A 130 -3.59 -1.33 -22.37
C CYS A 130 -2.18 -1.47 -21.81
N LEU A 131 -1.42 -0.39 -21.81
CA LEU A 131 0.03 -0.41 -21.61
C LEU A 131 0.69 -1.40 -22.61
N GLU A 132 1.24 -2.49 -22.11
CA GLU A 132 1.91 -3.52 -22.91
C GLU A 132 0.99 -4.68 -23.28
N MET A 133 -0.20 -4.76 -22.68
CA MET A 133 -1.17 -5.84 -22.88
C MET A 133 -2.08 -5.55 -24.06
N LEU A 134 -2.14 -6.48 -25.02
CA LEU A 134 -3.10 -6.40 -26.12
C LEU A 134 -4.53 -6.51 -25.57
N ILE A 135 -5.39 -5.56 -25.92
CA ILE A 135 -6.80 -5.62 -25.53
C ILE A 135 -7.49 -6.65 -26.42
N PRO A 136 -8.11 -7.71 -25.86
CA PRO A 136 -8.88 -8.67 -26.61
C PRO A 136 -10.03 -8.03 -27.37
N SER A 137 -10.31 -8.52 -28.58
CA SER A 137 -11.35 -7.94 -29.45
C SER A 137 -12.73 -7.95 -28.80
N GLU A 138 -13.05 -8.97 -28.02
CA GLU A 138 -14.32 -9.13 -27.29
C GLU A 138 -14.53 -8.10 -26.18
N HIS A 139 -13.47 -7.43 -25.73
CA HIS A 139 -13.58 -6.40 -24.69
C HIS A 139 -13.93 -5.02 -25.24
N PHE A 140 -13.87 -4.82 -26.56
CA PHE A 140 -14.27 -3.55 -27.15
C PHE A 140 -15.78 -3.40 -27.23
N GLY A 141 -16.24 -2.15 -27.16
CA GLY A 141 -17.63 -1.77 -27.40
C GLY A 141 -17.97 -1.66 -28.90
N ALA A 142 -19.24 -1.78 -29.21
CA ALA A 142 -19.75 -1.55 -30.56
C ALA A 142 -19.45 -0.10 -31.00
N THR A 143 -18.57 0.07 -31.97
CA THR A 143 -18.10 1.38 -32.43
C THR A 143 -18.45 1.59 -33.90
N ARG A 144 -19.09 2.72 -34.20
CA ARG A 144 -19.39 3.10 -35.58
C ARG A 144 -18.13 3.63 -36.27
N TYR A 145 -17.88 3.11 -37.46
CA TYR A 145 -16.84 3.61 -38.36
C TYR A 145 -17.34 3.71 -39.80
N CYS A 146 -16.72 4.57 -40.59
CA CYS A 146 -17.14 4.78 -42.00
C CYS A 146 -15.94 4.76 -42.94
N ASN A 147 -15.91 3.82 -43.86
CA ASN A 147 -14.86 3.72 -44.88
C ASN A 147 -14.92 4.90 -45.87
N SER A 148 -16.12 5.44 -46.10
CA SER A 148 -16.31 6.65 -46.92
C SER A 148 -17.40 7.52 -46.31
N CYS A 149 -17.23 8.83 -46.38
CA CYS A 149 -18.23 9.83 -45.98
C CYS A 149 -18.42 10.84 -47.12
N PRO A 150 -19.65 11.05 -47.61
CA PRO A 150 -19.98 12.23 -48.43
C PRO A 150 -19.72 13.52 -47.66
N LYS A 151 -19.66 14.64 -48.33
CA LYS A 151 -19.21 15.92 -47.79
C LYS A 151 -19.96 16.45 -46.57
N GLU A 152 -21.13 15.92 -46.25
CA GLU A 152 -21.98 16.38 -45.14
C GLU A 152 -22.36 15.21 -44.21
N GLY A 153 -21.54 14.97 -43.19
CA GLY A 153 -21.93 14.21 -41.99
C GLY A 153 -22.04 12.70 -42.10
N CYS A 154 -21.42 12.03 -43.05
CA CYS A 154 -21.46 10.57 -43.22
C CYS A 154 -22.88 9.94 -43.36
N ALA A 155 -23.92 10.75 -43.49
CA ALA A 155 -25.24 10.27 -43.88
C ALA A 155 -25.17 9.76 -45.34
N GLY A 156 -25.46 8.46 -45.57
CA GLY A 156 -25.28 7.82 -46.88
C GLY A 156 -23.85 7.38 -47.18
N GLY A 157 -22.94 7.43 -46.22
CA GLY A 157 -21.60 6.85 -46.30
C GLY A 157 -21.60 5.32 -46.14
N ASN A 158 -20.50 4.68 -46.55
CA ASN A 158 -20.27 3.26 -46.26
C ASN A 158 -19.79 3.10 -44.80
N CYS A 159 -20.77 2.99 -43.91
CA CYS A 159 -20.54 2.87 -42.47
C CYS A 159 -20.95 1.48 -41.95
N ALA A 160 -20.20 0.99 -40.98
CA ALA A 160 -20.51 -0.22 -40.24
C ALA A 160 -20.33 0.03 -38.74
N VAL A 161 -20.79 -0.91 -37.94
CA VAL A 161 -20.57 -0.96 -36.51
C VAL A 161 -19.77 -2.24 -36.23
N THR A 162 -18.77 -2.16 -35.36
CA THR A 162 -18.02 -3.34 -34.92
C THR A 162 -18.94 -4.28 -34.13
N ASP A 163 -18.80 -5.59 -34.36
CA ASP A 163 -19.56 -6.60 -33.60
C ASP A 163 -18.80 -7.01 -32.34
N THR A 164 -18.72 -6.10 -31.40
CA THR A 164 -18.00 -6.30 -30.12
C THR A 164 -18.92 -5.94 -28.95
N GLN A 165 -18.76 -6.62 -27.83
CA GLN A 165 -19.80 -6.63 -26.82
C GLN A 165 -19.35 -6.13 -25.43
N GLY A 166 -18.04 -6.11 -25.12
CA GLY A 166 -17.52 -5.78 -23.80
C GLY A 166 -17.66 -6.90 -22.76
N ALA A 167 -17.18 -6.65 -21.56
CA ALA A 167 -17.20 -7.59 -20.42
C ALA A 167 -18.50 -7.46 -19.61
N GLU A 168 -19.14 -8.59 -19.30
CA GLU A 168 -20.40 -8.63 -18.54
C GLU A 168 -20.13 -8.51 -17.03
N ASN A 169 -21.07 -7.90 -16.30
CA ASN A 169 -21.04 -7.80 -14.83
C ASN A 169 -19.70 -7.27 -14.28
N THR A 170 -19.16 -6.28 -14.96
CA THR A 170 -17.82 -5.74 -14.67
C THR A 170 -17.88 -4.23 -14.53
N ASP A 171 -17.28 -3.69 -13.46
CA ASP A 171 -17.17 -2.24 -13.23
C ASP A 171 -15.75 -1.73 -13.50
N PHE A 172 -14.75 -2.61 -13.39
CA PHE A 172 -13.35 -2.36 -13.72
C PHE A 172 -12.72 -3.66 -14.24
N LEU A 173 -11.96 -3.58 -15.33
CA LEU A 173 -11.27 -4.73 -15.90
C LEU A 173 -9.75 -4.53 -15.77
N LEU A 174 -9.11 -5.42 -15.03
CA LEU A 174 -7.67 -5.40 -14.81
C LEU A 174 -7.00 -6.54 -15.57
N TYR A 175 -6.06 -6.20 -16.44
CA TYR A 175 -5.19 -7.16 -17.12
C TYR A 175 -3.98 -7.45 -16.22
N ILE A 176 -3.75 -8.74 -15.91
CA ILE A 176 -2.64 -9.18 -15.08
C ILE A 176 -1.60 -9.88 -15.96
N ARG A 177 -0.33 -9.51 -15.75
CA ARG A 177 0.82 -10.16 -16.38
C ARG A 177 1.88 -10.49 -15.33
N ALA A 178 2.72 -11.47 -15.66
CA ALA A 178 3.96 -11.74 -14.94
C ALA A 178 5.08 -11.96 -15.96
N THR A 179 5.62 -10.85 -16.46
CA THR A 179 6.58 -10.85 -17.56
C THR A 179 7.77 -9.96 -17.22
N THR A 180 8.99 -10.42 -17.57
CA THR A 180 10.17 -9.58 -17.44
C THR A 180 10.17 -8.52 -18.54
N THR A 181 10.10 -7.26 -18.14
CA THR A 181 10.13 -6.09 -19.02
C THR A 181 11.33 -5.22 -18.71
N ASN A 182 11.52 -4.15 -19.49
CA ASN A 182 12.57 -3.16 -19.22
C ASN A 182 12.35 -2.40 -17.89
N TYR A 183 11.10 -2.41 -17.39
CA TYR A 183 10.76 -1.81 -16.09
C TYR A 183 11.07 -2.73 -14.91
N CYS A 184 11.24 -4.03 -15.14
CA CYS A 184 11.60 -5.02 -14.11
C CYS A 184 13.09 -4.92 -13.74
N GLY A 185 13.46 -3.88 -13.01
CA GLY A 185 14.78 -3.72 -12.43
C GLY A 185 15.01 -4.62 -11.21
N SER A 186 16.16 -4.48 -10.57
CA SER A 186 16.50 -5.27 -9.38
C SER A 186 15.66 -4.93 -8.15
N ARG A 187 14.96 -3.80 -8.17
CA ARG A 187 14.18 -3.29 -7.03
C ARG A 187 12.69 -3.13 -7.35
N THR A 188 12.26 -3.34 -8.59
CA THR A 188 10.86 -3.20 -9.00
C THR A 188 10.12 -4.50 -8.75
N LEU A 189 9.14 -4.49 -7.84
CA LEU A 189 8.29 -5.65 -7.53
C LEU A 189 7.24 -5.87 -8.62
N ALA A 190 6.53 -4.81 -8.94
CA ALA A 190 5.47 -4.77 -9.94
C ALA A 190 5.31 -3.33 -10.46
N TYR A 191 4.41 -3.13 -11.40
CA TYR A 191 3.95 -1.82 -11.86
C TYR A 191 2.57 -1.94 -12.49
N ALA A 192 1.77 -0.88 -12.36
CA ALA A 192 0.44 -0.84 -12.94
C ALA A 192 0.05 0.55 -13.40
N SER A 193 -0.95 0.62 -14.25
CA SER A 193 -1.64 1.87 -14.57
C SER A 193 -3.01 1.61 -15.18
N SER A 194 -3.87 2.64 -15.17
CA SER A 194 -5.09 2.64 -15.95
C SER A 194 -4.82 3.04 -17.40
N CYS A 195 -5.56 2.47 -18.34
CA CYS A 195 -5.44 2.79 -19.76
C CYS A 195 -6.70 3.41 -20.34
N GLN A 196 -7.84 3.28 -19.68
CA GLN A 196 -9.08 3.93 -20.10
C GLN A 196 -9.86 4.46 -18.89
N LYS A 197 -10.58 5.54 -19.10
CA LYS A 197 -11.53 6.13 -18.15
C LYS A 197 -12.87 6.37 -18.84
N ASP A 198 -13.94 6.44 -18.05
CA ASP A 198 -15.28 6.73 -18.56
C ASP A 198 -15.53 8.25 -18.72
N GLN A 199 -16.75 8.60 -19.13
CA GLN A 199 -17.19 10.00 -19.30
C GLN A 199 -17.25 10.80 -18.00
N TYR A 200 -17.11 10.15 -16.85
CA TYR A 200 -17.03 10.76 -15.52
C TYR A 200 -15.61 10.71 -14.96
N ASP A 201 -14.65 10.43 -15.83
CA ASP A 201 -13.22 10.34 -15.53
C ASP A 201 -12.83 9.17 -14.60
N ARG A 202 -13.75 8.25 -14.26
CA ARG A 202 -13.43 7.07 -13.45
C ARG A 202 -12.60 6.08 -14.28
N PRO A 203 -11.48 5.56 -13.74
CA PRO A 203 -10.75 4.45 -14.37
C PRO A 203 -11.65 3.23 -14.62
N THR A 204 -11.54 2.60 -15.78
CA THR A 204 -12.36 1.45 -16.18
C THR A 204 -11.57 0.26 -16.67
N PHE A 205 -10.39 0.49 -17.23
CA PHE A 205 -9.47 -0.55 -17.67
C PHE A 205 -8.07 -0.24 -17.19
N GLY A 206 -7.37 -1.25 -16.71
CA GLY A 206 -5.98 -1.12 -16.27
C GLY A 206 -5.17 -2.38 -16.53
N MET A 207 -3.86 -2.28 -16.35
CA MET A 207 -2.95 -3.41 -16.44
C MET A 207 -1.97 -3.35 -15.27
N ALA A 208 -1.66 -4.52 -14.70
CA ALA A 208 -0.57 -4.69 -13.73
C ALA A 208 0.38 -5.79 -14.22
N ASN A 209 1.69 -5.53 -14.12
CA ASN A 209 2.73 -6.51 -14.40
C ASN A 209 3.55 -6.80 -13.14
N PHE A 210 3.60 -8.05 -12.75
CA PHE A 210 4.43 -8.52 -11.65
C PHE A 210 5.78 -8.99 -12.21
N CYS A 211 6.89 -8.50 -11.64
CA CYS A 211 8.22 -8.85 -12.08
C CYS A 211 8.59 -10.26 -11.59
N PRO A 212 8.79 -11.27 -12.49
CA PRO A 212 8.92 -12.66 -12.07
C PRO A 212 10.09 -12.95 -11.14
N SER A 213 11.17 -12.16 -11.25
CA SER A 213 12.34 -12.28 -10.36
C SER A 213 12.01 -11.93 -8.90
N GLN A 214 10.97 -11.13 -8.67
CA GLN A 214 10.60 -10.62 -7.35
C GLN A 214 9.46 -11.42 -6.70
N ILE A 215 8.77 -12.29 -7.45
CA ILE A 215 7.72 -13.15 -6.87
C ILE A 215 8.39 -14.19 -5.97
N SER A 216 8.04 -14.17 -4.69
CA SER A 216 8.50 -15.14 -3.69
C SER A 216 7.52 -16.31 -3.56
N THR A 217 8.05 -17.50 -3.32
CA THR A 217 7.26 -18.69 -2.97
C THR A 217 7.28 -18.98 -1.47
N ALA A 218 7.96 -18.15 -0.68
CA ALA A 218 8.04 -18.30 0.76
C ALA A 218 6.70 -17.84 1.41
N PRO A 219 6.10 -18.68 2.26
CA PRO A 219 4.81 -18.35 2.90
C PRO A 219 4.84 -17.06 3.72
N GLU A 220 5.98 -16.72 4.30
CA GLU A 220 6.19 -15.50 5.07
C GLU A 220 6.08 -14.22 4.25
N ASP A 221 6.29 -14.28 2.93
CA ASP A 221 6.21 -13.14 2.03
C ASP A 221 4.80 -12.94 1.44
N TYR A 222 3.85 -13.81 1.77
CA TYR A 222 2.52 -13.79 1.17
C TYR A 222 1.78 -12.46 1.39
N GLU A 223 1.72 -11.98 2.63
CA GLU A 223 1.04 -10.73 2.96
C GLU A 223 1.69 -9.51 2.31
N ALA A 224 3.02 -9.47 2.21
CA ALA A 224 3.73 -8.42 1.50
C ALA A 224 3.37 -8.43 0.00
N GLN A 225 3.26 -9.60 -0.62
CA GLN A 225 2.85 -9.72 -2.02
C GLN A 225 1.37 -9.33 -2.24
N VAL A 226 0.48 -9.60 -1.28
CA VAL A 226 -0.91 -9.10 -1.32
C VAL A 226 -0.91 -7.57 -1.22
N ALA A 227 -0.12 -6.99 -0.34
CA ALA A 227 0.01 -5.53 -0.22
C ALA A 227 0.57 -4.91 -1.50
N THR A 228 1.61 -5.50 -2.12
CA THR A 228 2.12 -5.08 -3.45
C THR A 228 1.02 -5.15 -4.51
N ALA A 229 0.23 -6.22 -4.55
CA ALA A 229 -0.87 -6.32 -5.51
C ALA A 229 -1.95 -5.25 -5.27
N MET A 230 -2.26 -4.93 -4.02
CA MET A 230 -3.18 -3.84 -3.68
C MET A 230 -2.60 -2.47 -4.08
N HIS A 231 -1.31 -2.24 -3.86
CA HIS A 231 -0.60 -1.03 -4.26
C HIS A 231 -0.76 -0.80 -5.77
N GLU A 232 -0.43 -1.77 -6.57
CA GLU A 232 -0.53 -1.69 -8.03
C GLU A 232 -1.99 -1.51 -8.50
N MET A 233 -2.92 -2.24 -7.89
CA MET A 233 -4.34 -2.04 -8.19
C MET A 233 -4.81 -0.64 -7.84
N THR A 234 -4.29 -0.02 -6.78
CA THR A 234 -4.64 1.35 -6.37
C THR A 234 -4.19 2.37 -7.41
N HIS A 235 -3.00 2.20 -8.01
CA HIS A 235 -2.59 3.00 -9.16
C HIS A 235 -3.55 2.84 -10.34
N ALA A 236 -3.90 1.61 -10.68
CA ALA A 236 -4.85 1.33 -11.76
C ALA A 236 -6.26 1.87 -11.47
N LEU A 237 -6.66 1.99 -10.21
CA LEU A 237 -7.94 2.57 -9.76
C LEU A 237 -7.91 4.09 -9.65
N GLY A 238 -6.77 4.75 -9.94
CA GLY A 238 -6.68 6.20 -10.09
C GLY A 238 -5.84 6.94 -9.07
N PHE A 239 -5.13 6.27 -8.16
CA PHE A 239 -4.12 6.92 -7.33
C PHE A 239 -2.86 7.15 -8.16
N SER A 240 -2.86 8.24 -8.88
CA SER A 240 -1.81 8.59 -9.83
C SER A 240 -1.81 10.09 -10.08
N ALA A 241 -0.64 10.68 -10.23
CA ALA A 241 -0.46 12.07 -10.62
C ALA A 241 -1.22 12.40 -11.91
N GLN A 242 -1.36 11.44 -12.82
CA GLN A 242 -2.13 11.60 -14.06
C GLN A 242 -3.64 11.69 -13.82
N PHE A 243 -4.17 11.11 -12.74
CA PHE A 243 -5.59 11.08 -12.42
C PHE A 243 -6.03 12.17 -11.44
N PHE A 244 -5.14 12.72 -10.61
CA PHE A 244 -5.51 13.79 -9.66
C PHE A 244 -6.19 15.00 -10.32
N PRO A 245 -5.82 15.44 -11.54
CA PRO A 245 -6.55 16.50 -12.24
C PRO A 245 -7.98 16.13 -12.66
N TYR A 246 -8.30 14.84 -12.69
CA TYR A 246 -9.61 14.34 -13.11
C TYR A 246 -10.58 14.09 -11.97
N MET A 247 -10.15 14.21 -10.72
CA MET A 247 -11.01 14.04 -9.54
C MET A 247 -12.23 14.97 -9.58
N ARG A 248 -13.33 14.50 -8.99
CA ARG A 248 -14.62 15.18 -8.98
C ARG A 248 -15.13 15.40 -7.56
N TYR A 249 -15.96 16.41 -7.40
CA TYR A 249 -16.74 16.59 -6.18
C TYR A 249 -17.85 15.52 -6.07
N PRO A 250 -18.42 15.32 -4.87
CA PRO A 250 -19.53 14.40 -4.66
C PRO A 250 -20.76 14.64 -5.54
N ASP A 251 -20.97 15.86 -6.03
CA ASP A 251 -22.04 16.20 -6.96
C ASP A 251 -21.71 15.89 -8.44
N GLY A 252 -20.50 15.41 -8.70
CA GLY A 252 -20.00 15.07 -10.03
C GLY A 252 -19.34 16.22 -10.79
N THR A 253 -19.30 17.43 -10.23
CA THR A 253 -18.57 18.54 -10.86
C THR A 253 -17.05 18.31 -10.77
N PRO A 254 -16.27 18.62 -11.82
CA PRO A 254 -14.82 18.47 -11.79
C PRO A 254 -14.18 19.36 -10.71
N ARG A 255 -13.25 18.81 -9.93
CA ARG A 255 -12.44 19.61 -8.98
C ARG A 255 -11.47 20.55 -9.72
N THR A 256 -10.93 20.10 -10.86
CA THR A 256 -10.11 20.93 -11.75
C THR A 256 -10.98 21.49 -12.87
N PRO A 257 -11.01 22.81 -13.12
CA PRO A 257 -11.75 23.40 -14.23
C PRO A 257 -11.40 22.74 -15.57
N ARG A 258 -12.39 22.61 -16.45
CA ARG A 258 -12.23 21.99 -17.77
C ARG A 258 -12.27 23.06 -18.87
N ASP A 259 -11.53 22.83 -19.93
CA ASP A 259 -11.65 23.59 -21.18
C ASP A 259 -12.94 23.23 -21.96
N SER A 260 -13.16 23.87 -23.09
CA SER A 260 -14.31 23.62 -23.98
C SER A 260 -14.36 22.19 -24.55
N SER A 261 -13.25 21.45 -24.49
CA SER A 261 -13.16 20.03 -24.90
C SER A 261 -13.33 19.06 -23.72
N GLY A 262 -13.62 19.57 -22.51
CA GLY A 262 -13.77 18.78 -21.30
C GLY A 262 -12.45 18.31 -20.65
N ARG A 263 -11.32 18.91 -21.01
CA ARG A 263 -10.00 18.53 -20.53
C ARG A 263 -9.48 19.49 -19.45
N PRO A 264 -8.74 18.99 -18.45
CA PRO A 264 -8.06 19.86 -17.50
C PRO A 264 -6.91 20.63 -18.18
N PRO A 265 -6.40 21.73 -17.56
CA PRO A 265 -5.28 22.49 -18.08
C PRO A 265 -4.04 21.61 -18.31
N THR A 266 -3.40 21.78 -19.44
CA THR A 266 -2.23 21.01 -19.84
C THR A 266 -1.08 21.93 -20.20
N HIS A 267 0.07 21.73 -19.58
CA HIS A 267 1.32 22.41 -19.87
C HIS A 267 2.19 21.47 -20.72
N LYS A 268 2.68 21.97 -21.86
CA LYS A 268 3.47 21.17 -22.81
C LYS A 268 4.98 21.38 -22.67
N THR A 269 5.38 22.46 -22.05
CA THR A 269 6.76 22.80 -21.71
C THR A 269 6.72 23.75 -20.53
N GLY A 270 7.66 23.64 -19.62
CA GLY A 270 7.70 24.53 -18.47
C GLY A 270 8.65 24.06 -17.40
N VAL A 271 8.36 24.53 -16.21
CA VAL A 271 9.06 24.17 -14.98
C VAL A 271 8.01 23.82 -13.95
N CYS A 272 8.17 22.71 -13.30
CA CYS A 272 7.34 22.30 -12.19
C CYS A 272 7.40 23.28 -11.01
N PRO A 273 6.42 23.31 -10.09
CA PRO A 273 6.51 24.12 -8.88
C PRO A 273 7.78 23.87 -8.05
N ASN A 274 8.33 22.66 -8.07
CA ASN A 274 9.61 22.29 -7.45
C ASN A 274 10.86 22.71 -8.24
N GLY A 275 10.70 23.31 -9.43
CA GLY A 275 11.81 23.76 -10.27
C GLY A 275 12.28 22.77 -11.34
N SER A 276 11.79 21.53 -11.35
CA SER A 276 12.17 20.53 -12.35
C SER A 276 11.65 20.88 -13.75
N PRO A 277 12.42 20.68 -14.82
CA PRO A 277 11.95 20.89 -16.19
C PRO A 277 10.91 19.81 -16.57
N ILE A 278 9.95 20.20 -17.42
CA ILE A 278 8.87 19.32 -17.83
C ILE A 278 8.55 19.44 -19.31
N ASP A 279 8.26 18.31 -19.95
CA ASP A 279 7.79 18.22 -21.32
C ASP A 279 6.25 18.18 -21.43
N TYR A 280 5.58 17.58 -20.42
CA TYR A 280 4.13 17.46 -20.39
C TYR A 280 3.60 17.33 -18.95
N TYR A 281 2.65 18.17 -18.57
CA TYR A 281 2.03 18.16 -17.24
C TYR A 281 0.57 18.57 -17.30
N VAL A 282 -0.30 17.76 -16.69
CA VAL A 282 -1.71 18.06 -16.47
C VAL A 282 -1.86 18.52 -15.02
N GLU A 283 -2.14 19.80 -14.83
CA GLU A 283 -2.15 20.42 -13.52
C GLU A 283 -3.47 20.17 -12.78
N PRO A 284 -3.45 19.55 -11.58
CA PRO A 284 -4.61 19.53 -10.71
C PRO A 284 -4.88 20.92 -10.14
N SER A 285 -6.16 21.23 -9.86
CA SER A 285 -6.49 22.50 -9.20
C SER A 285 -5.96 22.53 -7.76
N THR A 286 -5.81 23.74 -7.22
CA THR A 286 -5.43 23.95 -5.82
C THR A 286 -6.49 23.45 -4.81
N ASN A 287 -7.66 23.01 -5.27
CA ASN A 287 -8.66 22.31 -4.47
C ASN A 287 -8.43 20.80 -4.39
N THR A 288 -7.44 20.29 -5.14
CA THR A 288 -7.04 18.89 -5.13
C THR A 288 -5.63 18.75 -4.59
N VAL A 289 -4.66 19.42 -5.23
CA VAL A 289 -3.25 19.45 -4.79
C VAL A 289 -2.79 20.89 -4.67
N LYS A 290 -2.10 21.19 -3.57
CA LYS A 290 -1.57 22.52 -3.27
C LYS A 290 -0.10 22.41 -2.89
N HIS A 291 0.71 23.37 -3.34
CA HIS A 291 2.13 23.43 -3.03
C HIS A 291 2.40 24.37 -1.86
N PHE A 292 3.31 23.97 -0.99
CA PHE A 292 3.75 24.71 0.19
C PHE A 292 5.27 24.81 0.20
N ILE A 293 5.81 25.76 0.95
CA ILE A 293 7.24 25.81 1.25
C ILE A 293 7.41 25.35 2.69
N GLU A 294 7.96 24.16 2.86
CA GLU A 294 8.24 23.55 4.16
C GLU A 294 9.67 22.98 4.15
N ARG A 295 10.32 22.96 5.28
CA ARG A 295 11.67 22.38 5.45
C ARG A 295 12.75 22.97 4.52
N GLY A 296 12.46 24.05 3.82
CA GLY A 296 13.37 24.74 2.88
C GLY A 296 13.15 24.41 1.41
N HIS A 297 12.18 23.53 1.09
CA HIS A 297 11.83 23.15 -0.28
C HIS A 297 10.31 23.20 -0.53
N VAL A 298 9.91 23.04 -1.78
CA VAL A 298 8.49 22.96 -2.15
C VAL A 298 7.99 21.56 -1.86
N VAL A 299 6.85 21.45 -1.19
CA VAL A 299 6.13 20.19 -0.94
C VAL A 299 4.74 20.26 -1.56
N ALA A 300 4.30 19.18 -2.18
CA ALA A 300 2.96 19.03 -2.70
C ALA A 300 2.09 18.27 -1.70
N LYS A 301 0.87 18.76 -1.46
CA LYS A 301 -0.07 18.09 -0.56
C LYS A 301 -1.43 17.93 -1.23
N MET A 302 -2.02 16.75 -1.08
CA MET A 302 -3.42 16.53 -1.41
C MET A 302 -4.28 17.15 -0.32
N VAL A 303 -5.09 18.14 -0.72
CA VAL A 303 -5.87 18.99 0.22
C VAL A 303 -7.38 18.70 0.18
N THR A 304 -7.76 17.56 -0.37
CA THR A 304 -9.16 17.16 -0.46
C THR A 304 -9.75 16.88 0.93
N PRO A 305 -11.08 17.03 1.14
CA PRO A 305 -11.66 17.16 2.48
C PRO A 305 -11.40 16.00 3.42
N ASN A 306 -11.61 14.76 2.97
CA ASN A 306 -11.40 13.58 3.82
C ASN A 306 -9.92 13.31 4.07
N VAL A 307 -9.06 13.53 3.07
CA VAL A 307 -7.60 13.44 3.23
C VAL A 307 -7.11 14.49 4.24
N ALA A 308 -7.55 15.74 4.13
CA ALA A 308 -7.19 16.78 5.08
C ALA A 308 -7.73 16.51 6.50
N ALA A 309 -8.95 15.97 6.62
CA ALA A 309 -9.51 15.58 7.90
C ALA A 309 -8.72 14.44 8.55
N PHE A 310 -8.33 13.44 7.75
CA PHE A 310 -7.49 12.33 8.23
C PHE A 310 -6.17 12.84 8.82
N VAL A 311 -5.38 13.63 8.09
CA VAL A 311 -4.06 14.06 8.59
C VAL A 311 -4.16 14.94 9.82
N LYS A 312 -5.20 15.80 9.92
CA LYS A 312 -5.45 16.60 11.13
C LYS A 312 -5.69 15.74 12.36
N SER A 313 -6.53 14.72 12.21
CA SER A 313 -6.85 13.78 13.28
C SER A 313 -5.66 12.89 13.60
N HIS A 314 -5.04 12.29 12.59
CA HIS A 314 -3.95 11.33 12.74
C HIS A 314 -2.74 11.93 13.46
N PHE A 315 -2.25 13.07 13.00
CA PHE A 315 -1.12 13.72 13.65
C PHE A 315 -1.51 14.52 14.92
N GLY A 316 -2.80 14.71 15.19
CA GLY A 316 -3.24 15.62 16.28
C GLY A 316 -2.89 17.08 15.97
N CYS A 317 -2.92 17.50 14.70
CA CYS A 317 -2.52 18.83 14.24
C CYS A 317 -3.61 19.49 13.38
N GLY A 318 -4.42 20.35 13.99
CA GLY A 318 -5.55 21.02 13.33
C GLY A 318 -5.18 22.02 12.23
N SER A 319 -3.92 22.44 12.15
CA SER A 319 -3.43 23.40 11.15
C SER A 319 -2.96 22.75 9.83
N LEU A 320 -2.83 21.43 9.75
CA LEU A 320 -2.44 20.75 8.53
C LEU A 320 -3.50 20.94 7.44
N GLU A 321 -3.08 21.27 6.22
CA GLU A 321 -3.99 21.49 5.11
C GLU A 321 -4.22 20.23 4.26
N GLY A 322 -3.32 19.22 4.31
CA GLY A 322 -3.43 18.01 3.51
C GLY A 322 -2.31 17.01 3.75
N ALA A 323 -2.39 15.87 3.07
CA ALA A 323 -1.38 14.81 3.07
C ALA A 323 -0.29 15.10 2.04
N GLU A 324 0.95 14.99 2.45
CA GLU A 324 2.11 15.17 1.56
C GLU A 324 2.21 14.03 0.55
N ILE A 325 2.51 14.40 -0.69
CA ILE A 325 2.70 13.50 -1.81
C ILE A 325 4.20 13.41 -2.07
N GLU A 326 4.67 12.20 -2.39
CA GLU A 326 6.04 11.90 -2.80
C GLU A 326 6.54 12.84 -3.90
N GLN A 327 7.77 13.31 -3.83
CA GLN A 327 8.36 14.27 -4.77
C GLN A 327 9.78 13.91 -5.20
N GLN A 328 10.33 12.81 -4.74
CA GLN A 328 11.69 12.37 -5.05
C GLN A 328 11.77 11.63 -6.39
N ASP A 329 10.64 11.43 -7.05
CA ASP A 329 10.61 10.83 -8.37
C ASP A 329 11.04 11.85 -9.43
N ASP A 330 12.04 11.47 -10.23
CA ASP A 330 12.57 12.28 -11.33
C ASP A 330 11.60 12.46 -12.51
N SER A 331 10.45 11.75 -12.49
CA SER A 331 9.57 11.60 -13.64
C SER A 331 8.55 12.72 -13.85
N GLY A 332 8.37 13.65 -12.91
CA GLY A 332 7.34 14.66 -13.08
C GLY A 332 7.27 15.77 -12.04
N CYS A 333 6.21 16.57 -12.13
CA CYS A 333 5.93 17.65 -11.18
C CYS A 333 5.29 17.17 -9.89
N LEU A 334 4.85 15.92 -9.86
CA LEU A 334 4.02 15.36 -8.79
C LEU A 334 4.13 13.83 -8.82
N GLY A 335 4.43 13.23 -7.70
CA GLY A 335 4.49 11.78 -7.55
C GLY A 335 3.11 11.14 -7.39
N SER A 336 3.08 9.83 -7.48
CA SER A 336 1.87 8.99 -7.35
C SER A 336 1.85 8.17 -6.06
N HIS A 337 2.54 8.63 -5.02
CA HIS A 337 2.64 7.98 -3.72
C HIS A 337 2.42 8.98 -2.60
N TRP A 338 2.10 8.48 -1.41
CA TRP A 338 2.21 9.26 -0.18
C TRP A 338 3.67 9.40 0.22
N GLU A 339 4.02 10.52 0.87
CA GLU A 339 5.37 10.78 1.36
C GLU A 339 5.80 9.77 2.44
N GLU A 340 6.83 8.95 2.13
CA GLU A 340 7.37 7.91 3.00
C GLU A 340 7.77 8.44 4.38
N ARG A 341 8.38 9.62 4.43
CA ARG A 341 8.89 10.22 5.67
C ARG A 341 7.86 10.29 6.79
N ILE A 342 6.57 10.51 6.46
CA ILE A 342 5.51 10.74 7.45
C ILE A 342 4.41 9.69 7.43
N PHE A 343 4.38 8.82 6.42
CA PHE A 343 3.33 7.82 6.27
C PHE A 343 3.83 6.37 6.23
N GLU A 344 5.14 6.11 6.44
CA GLU A 344 5.60 4.73 6.61
C GLU A 344 4.80 4.05 7.77
N PRO A 345 4.27 2.84 7.64
CA PRO A 345 4.28 1.90 6.51
C PRO A 345 2.97 1.87 5.70
N GLU A 346 2.40 3.03 5.36
CA GLU A 346 1.19 3.08 4.53
C GLU A 346 1.46 2.41 3.17
N TYR A 347 0.55 1.53 2.70
CA TYR A 347 0.81 0.69 1.54
C TYR A 347 0.96 1.47 0.21
N MET A 348 0.55 2.75 0.15
CA MET A 348 0.76 3.63 -1.02
C MET A 348 1.96 4.56 -0.87
N THR A 349 2.88 4.31 0.06
CA THR A 349 4.22 4.89 0.02
C THR A 349 5.07 4.18 -1.04
N PRO A 350 6.14 4.81 -1.58
CA PRO A 350 6.90 4.27 -2.70
C PRO A 350 7.75 3.04 -2.35
N VAL A 351 7.90 2.76 -1.06
CA VAL A 351 8.76 1.70 -0.54
C VAL A 351 7.94 0.60 0.11
N ASP A 352 8.22 -0.65 -0.28
CA ASP A 352 7.62 -1.81 0.38
C ASP A 352 8.17 -1.95 1.81
N SER A 353 7.28 -1.83 2.78
CA SER A 353 7.58 -1.97 4.20
C SER A 353 7.42 -3.42 4.64
N PHE A 354 8.09 -3.78 5.71
CA PHE A 354 7.96 -5.11 6.34
C PHE A 354 6.49 -5.50 6.57
N ARG A 355 5.65 -4.53 6.93
CA ARG A 355 4.21 -4.69 7.12
C ARG A 355 3.48 -3.46 6.59
N ASN A 356 3.00 -3.55 5.38
CA ASN A 356 2.23 -2.47 4.76
C ASN A 356 0.85 -2.36 5.41
N VAL A 357 0.40 -1.14 5.63
CA VAL A 357 -0.87 -0.80 6.28
C VAL A 357 -1.85 -0.25 5.26
N PHE A 358 -2.97 -0.91 5.06
CA PHE A 358 -4.10 -0.40 4.28
C PHE A 358 -4.87 0.63 5.09
N SER A 359 -4.42 1.88 5.06
CA SER A 359 -4.87 2.91 5.98
C SER A 359 -6.14 3.64 5.54
N ALA A 360 -6.76 4.35 6.49
CA ALA A 360 -7.86 5.25 6.21
C ALA A 360 -7.44 6.46 5.35
N LEU A 361 -6.15 6.76 5.21
CA LEU A 361 -5.64 7.83 4.35
C LEU A 361 -5.95 7.54 2.87
N THR A 362 -5.58 6.36 2.38
CA THR A 362 -5.87 5.99 0.99
C THR A 362 -7.36 5.76 0.75
N LEU A 363 -8.09 5.28 1.76
CA LEU A 363 -9.56 5.22 1.66
C LEU A 363 -10.19 6.63 1.57
N ALA A 364 -9.64 7.62 2.26
CA ALA A 364 -10.06 9.01 2.14
C ALA A 364 -9.81 9.57 0.73
N PHE A 365 -8.68 9.22 0.09
CA PHE A 365 -8.45 9.53 -1.32
C PHE A 365 -9.55 8.94 -2.21
N PHE A 366 -9.86 7.66 -2.06
CA PHE A 366 -10.91 7.03 -2.88
C PHE A 366 -12.27 7.72 -2.70
N GLU A 367 -12.67 8.07 -1.48
CA GLU A 367 -13.90 8.82 -1.22
C GLU A 367 -13.86 10.19 -1.90
N ASP A 368 -12.74 10.93 -1.75
CA ASP A 368 -12.56 12.29 -2.28
C ASP A 368 -12.39 12.32 -3.80
N SER A 369 -12.05 11.20 -4.43
CA SER A 369 -11.92 11.10 -5.89
C SER A 369 -13.26 11.37 -6.62
N GLY A 370 -14.37 11.11 -5.94
CA GLY A 370 -15.71 11.20 -6.48
C GLY A 370 -16.12 9.99 -7.31
N TRP A 371 -15.22 9.00 -7.49
CA TRP A 371 -15.47 7.78 -8.28
C TRP A 371 -15.91 6.60 -7.44
N TYR A 372 -15.55 6.60 -6.16
CA TYR A 372 -15.77 5.49 -5.24
C TYR A 372 -16.47 5.99 -3.96
N ARG A 373 -17.10 5.04 -3.28
CA ARG A 373 -17.48 5.16 -1.88
C ARG A 373 -16.62 4.23 -1.06
N ALA A 374 -15.96 4.76 -0.06
CA ALA A 374 -15.06 4.00 0.78
C ALA A 374 -15.70 3.58 2.11
N ASN A 375 -15.43 2.34 2.50
CA ASN A 375 -15.80 1.80 3.80
C ASN A 375 -14.63 1.97 4.76
N SER A 376 -14.68 3.00 5.61
CA SER A 376 -13.61 3.30 6.56
C SER A 376 -13.34 2.16 7.57
N SER A 377 -14.32 1.29 7.83
CA SER A 377 -14.11 0.15 8.73
C SER A 377 -13.25 -0.98 8.13
N ALA A 378 -12.91 -0.88 6.83
CA ALA A 378 -11.94 -1.78 6.20
C ALA A 378 -10.49 -1.31 6.40
N ALA A 379 -10.27 -0.11 6.93
CA ALA A 379 -8.95 0.44 7.17
C ALA A 379 -8.26 -0.25 8.36
N GLU A 380 -6.95 -0.42 8.22
CA GLU A 380 -6.07 -0.78 9.31
C GLU A 380 -5.53 0.49 9.99
N ARG A 381 -5.25 0.39 11.29
CA ARG A 381 -4.69 1.50 12.04
C ARG A 381 -3.21 1.71 11.70
N MET A 382 -2.88 2.94 11.33
CA MET A 382 -1.50 3.38 11.12
C MET A 382 -0.99 4.05 12.38
N HIS A 383 -0.01 3.45 13.04
CA HIS A 383 0.58 3.99 14.27
C HIS A 383 1.70 5.01 14.00
N PHE A 384 2.31 4.95 12.83
CA PHE A 384 3.42 5.85 12.48
C PHE A 384 2.91 7.29 12.39
N GLY A 385 3.50 8.18 13.16
CA GLY A 385 3.11 9.60 13.23
C GLY A 385 1.87 9.89 14.07
N GLU A 386 1.14 8.89 14.54
CA GLU A 386 -0.11 9.08 15.27
C GLU A 386 0.06 9.95 16.53
N ASN A 387 -0.71 11.04 16.63
CA ASN A 387 -0.68 12.03 17.72
C ASN A 387 0.70 12.66 17.97
N ARG A 388 1.58 12.74 16.94
CA ARG A 388 2.92 13.33 17.05
C ARG A 388 2.96 14.85 16.93
N GLY A 389 1.83 15.47 16.59
CA GLY A 389 1.71 16.92 16.47
C GLY A 389 2.19 17.48 15.14
N CYS A 390 2.14 18.79 15.03
CA CYS A 390 2.47 19.51 13.80
C CYS A 390 3.94 19.36 13.40
N ASP A 391 4.84 19.44 14.36
CA ASP A 391 6.30 19.44 14.10
C ASP A 391 6.74 18.13 13.42
N PHE A 392 6.11 16.99 13.75
CA PHE A 392 6.37 15.72 13.09
C PHE A 392 6.12 15.80 11.57
N ALA A 393 5.02 16.41 11.19
CA ALA A 393 4.61 16.51 9.78
C ALA A 393 5.34 17.61 9.01
N THR A 394 5.62 18.77 9.64
CA THR A 394 6.06 19.98 8.94
C THR A 394 7.53 20.34 9.15
N GLU A 395 8.18 19.85 10.22
CA GLU A 395 9.57 20.17 10.49
C GLU A 395 10.54 19.09 9.97
N LYS A 396 11.83 19.42 9.92
CA LYS A 396 12.89 18.47 9.59
C LYS A 396 12.91 17.35 10.64
N CYS A 397 12.96 16.10 10.19
CA CYS A 397 12.96 14.92 11.07
C CYS A 397 14.06 14.92 12.13
N ILE A 398 15.20 15.53 11.80
CA ILE A 398 16.31 15.80 12.73
C ILE A 398 16.68 17.27 12.60
N ASN A 399 16.72 17.95 13.72
CA ASN A 399 17.14 19.35 13.78
C ASN A 399 18.66 19.44 13.47
N PRO A 400 19.07 20.08 12.36
CA PRO A 400 20.47 20.10 11.96
C PRO A 400 21.36 20.90 12.92
N SER A 401 20.80 21.77 13.77
CA SER A 401 21.54 22.58 14.72
C SER A 401 21.79 21.85 16.05
N THR A 402 20.83 21.05 16.52
CA THR A 402 20.93 20.31 17.80
C THR A 402 21.28 18.84 17.60
N GLY A 403 21.02 18.27 16.42
CA GLY A 403 21.14 16.84 16.15
C GLY A 403 20.04 15.99 16.77
N GLU A 404 19.00 16.63 17.32
CA GLU A 404 17.88 15.95 17.97
C GLU A 404 16.80 15.57 16.98
N SER A 405 16.22 14.39 17.15
CA SER A 405 15.07 13.91 16.40
C SER A 405 13.77 14.53 16.91
N VAL A 406 12.84 14.90 16.02
CA VAL A 406 11.49 15.36 16.40
C VAL A 406 10.67 14.22 17.01
N ALA A 407 11.00 12.96 16.70
CA ALA A 407 10.37 11.76 17.25
C ALA A 407 11.37 10.59 17.23
N SER A 408 12.08 10.36 18.31
CA SER A 408 13.20 9.40 18.37
C SER A 408 12.80 7.93 18.25
N ASP A 409 11.54 7.61 18.42
CA ASP A 409 10.95 6.29 18.16
C ASP A 409 10.61 6.06 16.67
N HIS A 410 10.54 7.12 15.88
CA HIS A 410 10.32 7.09 14.43
C HIS A 410 11.63 7.33 13.67
N PHE A 411 12.30 8.45 13.97
CA PHE A 411 13.52 8.89 13.28
C PHE A 411 14.74 8.66 14.14
N CYS A 412 15.71 7.95 13.62
CA CYS A 412 16.90 7.54 14.33
C CYS A 412 18.13 8.41 13.98
N THR A 413 19.07 8.52 14.91
CA THR A 413 20.30 9.33 14.74
C THR A 413 21.57 8.51 14.77
N THR A 414 21.46 7.21 15.08
CA THR A 414 22.60 6.30 15.24
C THR A 414 22.44 5.11 14.30
N ASN A 415 23.44 4.90 13.46
CA ASN A 415 23.47 3.74 12.55
C ASN A 415 23.41 2.42 13.32
N SER A 416 22.64 1.46 12.82
CA SER A 416 22.44 0.13 13.40
C SER A 416 21.89 0.16 14.84
N ALA A 417 21.25 1.25 15.26
CA ALA A 417 20.47 1.25 16.48
C ALA A 417 19.30 0.26 16.32
N GLU A 418 19.15 -0.66 17.27
CA GLU A 418 18.00 -1.56 17.35
C GLU A 418 16.88 -0.88 18.13
N SER A 419 15.68 -0.94 17.59
CA SER A 419 14.44 -0.45 18.21
C SER A 419 13.31 -1.44 17.95
N CYS A 420 12.12 -1.15 18.39
CA CYS A 420 10.90 -1.78 17.89
C CYS A 420 10.28 -0.94 16.79
N SER A 421 9.56 -1.56 15.86
CA SER A 421 8.65 -0.83 14.97
C SER A 421 7.61 -0.06 15.79
N VAL A 422 7.08 1.02 15.24
CA VAL A 422 6.16 1.91 15.96
C VAL A 422 4.90 1.18 16.43
N ASP A 423 4.43 0.19 15.64
CA ASP A 423 3.29 -0.70 15.94
C ASP A 423 3.66 -1.89 16.85
N ALA A 424 4.92 -1.95 17.27
CA ALA A 424 5.49 -3.04 18.05
C ALA A 424 5.35 -4.45 17.42
N SER A 425 5.06 -4.56 16.12
CA SER A 425 4.91 -5.87 15.44
C SER A 425 6.25 -6.55 15.22
N SER A 426 7.33 -5.78 15.07
CA SER A 426 8.67 -6.31 14.83
C SER A 426 9.76 -5.55 15.56
N ARG A 427 10.94 -6.14 15.58
CA ARG A 427 12.16 -5.39 15.86
C ARG A 427 12.48 -4.55 14.62
N SER A 428 13.09 -3.39 14.83
CA SER A 428 13.44 -2.45 13.78
C SER A 428 14.93 -2.12 13.76
N VAL A 429 15.38 -1.62 12.62
CA VAL A 429 16.74 -1.11 12.42
C VAL A 429 16.66 0.29 11.85
N CYS A 430 17.68 1.09 12.16
CA CYS A 430 17.80 2.44 11.62
C CYS A 430 18.32 2.42 10.17
N THR A 431 17.62 3.09 9.25
CA THR A 431 18.01 3.20 7.83
C THR A 431 19.17 4.17 7.59
N LEU A 432 19.71 4.78 8.63
CA LEU A 432 20.81 5.73 8.55
C LEU A 432 22.05 5.13 7.89
N SER A 433 22.52 5.76 6.84
CA SER A 433 23.72 5.38 6.11
C SER A 433 24.64 6.58 5.82
N ASN A 434 25.85 6.31 5.34
CA ASN A 434 26.79 7.33 4.90
C ASN A 434 27.11 7.14 3.41
N GLY A 435 27.60 8.21 2.77
CA GLY A 435 28.04 8.15 1.36
C GLY A 435 26.93 8.40 0.34
N ARG A 436 25.76 8.83 0.78
CA ARG A 436 24.66 9.23 -0.12
C ARG A 436 24.91 10.62 -0.72
N SER A 437 24.40 10.86 -1.93
CA SER A 437 24.32 12.20 -2.51
C SER A 437 23.06 12.87 -1.99
N ILE A 438 23.17 13.80 -1.05
CA ILE A 438 22.02 14.43 -0.38
C ILE A 438 21.96 15.91 -0.76
N PRO A 439 20.87 16.38 -1.42
CA PRO A 439 20.65 17.79 -1.70
C PRO A 439 20.70 18.65 -0.42
N GLU A 440 21.01 19.91 -0.54
CA GLU A 440 21.30 20.78 0.62
C GLU A 440 20.13 20.89 1.58
N ASP A 441 18.92 21.03 1.06
CA ASP A 441 17.70 21.19 1.87
C ASP A 441 17.34 19.95 2.70
N TYR A 442 17.81 18.77 2.28
CA TYR A 442 17.60 17.47 2.93
C TYR A 442 18.77 17.04 3.83
N ARG A 443 19.73 17.90 4.13
CA ARG A 443 20.85 17.59 5.03
C ARG A 443 20.47 17.83 6.49
N TYR A 444 20.48 16.78 7.27
CA TYR A 444 20.05 16.79 8.68
C TYR A 444 21.22 16.72 9.68
N PHE A 445 22.43 16.36 9.23
CA PHE A 445 23.56 16.16 10.11
C PHE A 445 24.65 17.20 9.84
N ALA A 446 24.88 18.10 10.83
CA ALA A 446 25.92 19.13 10.71
C ALA A 446 27.30 18.48 10.49
N GLY A 447 28.05 19.00 9.50
CA GLY A 447 29.39 18.50 9.15
C GLY A 447 29.44 17.10 8.51
N ALA A 448 28.28 16.49 8.20
CA ALA A 448 28.19 15.18 7.55
C ALA A 448 27.18 15.21 6.38
N PRO A 449 27.50 15.90 5.27
CA PRO A 449 26.55 16.17 4.17
C PRO A 449 26.12 14.93 3.38
N THR A 450 26.77 13.79 3.59
CA THR A 450 26.45 12.51 2.92
C THR A 450 25.77 11.51 3.87
N LYS A 451 25.39 11.95 5.09
CA LYS A 451 24.76 11.10 6.10
C LYS A 451 23.25 11.32 6.11
N GLY A 452 22.48 10.27 5.89
CA GLY A 452 21.01 10.32 5.86
C GLY A 452 20.37 8.95 5.68
N GLY A 453 19.05 8.94 5.61
CA GLY A 453 18.21 7.80 5.31
C GLY A 453 18.04 7.57 3.80
N ASP A 454 16.91 6.98 3.41
CA ASP A 454 16.54 6.75 2.02
C ASP A 454 16.02 8.04 1.37
N ASP A 455 16.17 8.15 0.06
CA ASP A 455 15.72 9.30 -0.72
C ASP A 455 14.19 9.42 -0.71
N PHE A 456 13.45 8.34 -0.82
CA PHE A 456 11.99 8.34 -0.74
C PHE A 456 11.43 8.82 0.61
N ALA A 457 12.23 8.73 1.68
CA ALA A 457 11.89 9.28 2.99
C ALA A 457 12.46 10.70 3.19
N ASP A 458 12.63 11.50 2.13
CA ASP A 458 13.27 12.81 2.22
C ASP A 458 14.67 12.73 2.87
N PHE A 459 15.38 11.62 2.70
CA PHE A 459 16.66 11.31 3.37
C PHE A 459 16.58 11.28 4.91
N CYS A 460 15.39 11.26 5.49
CA CYS A 460 15.20 11.05 6.91
C CYS A 460 15.53 9.60 7.29
N PRO A 461 16.39 9.36 8.29
CA PRO A 461 16.64 8.01 8.75
C PRO A 461 15.49 7.53 9.64
N ILE A 462 14.81 6.47 9.19
CA ILE A 462 13.63 5.88 9.84
C ILE A 462 13.99 4.58 10.54
N ASN A 463 13.29 4.27 11.64
CA ASN A 463 13.30 2.96 12.29
C ASN A 463 12.32 2.03 11.55
N VAL A 464 12.82 1.15 10.68
CA VAL A 464 11.98 0.23 9.89
C VAL A 464 12.03 -1.19 10.44
N GLY A 465 10.89 -1.87 10.47
CA GLY A 465 10.80 -3.28 10.78
C GLY A 465 11.50 -4.14 9.72
N TYR A 466 11.79 -5.40 10.03
CA TYR A 466 12.40 -6.33 9.10
C TYR A 466 11.89 -7.77 9.32
N THR A 467 11.85 -8.59 8.28
CA THR A 467 11.25 -9.93 8.25
C THR A 467 11.73 -10.84 9.37
N TYR A 468 13.04 -10.89 9.63
CA TYR A 468 13.60 -11.70 10.73
C TYR A 468 13.41 -11.05 12.12
N GLY A 469 12.86 -9.85 12.18
CA GLY A 469 12.46 -9.15 13.41
C GLY A 469 10.99 -9.36 13.75
N ASP A 470 10.20 -9.92 12.84
CA ASP A 470 8.76 -10.16 13.01
C ASP A 470 8.48 -11.01 14.24
N CYS A 471 7.82 -10.40 15.23
CA CYS A 471 7.47 -11.06 16.46
C CYS A 471 6.36 -12.09 16.29
N SER A 472 5.56 -11.97 15.24
CA SER A 472 4.45 -12.89 14.96
C SER A 472 4.88 -14.21 14.34
N ASN A 473 6.09 -14.28 13.78
CA ASN A 473 6.60 -15.47 13.09
C ASN A 473 7.44 -16.35 14.02
N PRO A 474 6.97 -17.54 14.45
CA PRO A 474 7.70 -18.44 15.34
C PRO A 474 9.06 -18.91 14.77
N SER A 475 9.24 -18.90 13.45
CA SER A 475 10.50 -19.29 12.79
C SER A 475 11.63 -18.30 13.04
N ASN A 476 11.32 -17.08 13.43
CA ASN A 476 12.29 -16.03 13.75
C ASN A 476 12.96 -16.17 15.13
N LEU A 477 12.49 -17.11 15.96
CA LEU A 477 13.20 -17.44 17.18
C LEU A 477 14.60 -17.98 16.83
N VAL A 478 15.62 -17.25 17.17
CA VAL A 478 17.03 -17.43 16.70
C VAL A 478 17.61 -18.80 16.99
N PHE A 479 16.91 -19.66 17.73
CA PHE A 479 17.39 -20.99 18.13
C PHE A 479 16.36 -22.10 17.89
N PRO A 480 15.72 -22.20 16.71
CA PRO A 480 14.80 -23.30 16.44
C PRO A 480 15.55 -24.63 16.51
N GLY A 481 15.05 -25.55 17.34
CA GLY A 481 15.61 -26.91 17.47
C GLY A 481 16.95 -27.03 18.17
N SER A 482 17.49 -25.96 18.75
CA SER A 482 18.73 -26.03 19.53
C SER A 482 18.42 -26.34 21.01
N THR A 483 19.30 -27.09 21.66
CA THR A 483 19.30 -27.29 23.12
C THR A 483 19.77 -26.03 23.87
N LYS A 484 19.96 -24.92 23.17
CA LYS A 484 20.44 -23.67 23.74
C LYS A 484 19.32 -22.92 24.46
N ILE A 485 19.67 -22.33 25.58
CA ILE A 485 18.77 -21.57 26.44
C ILE A 485 18.36 -20.27 25.72
N ASN A 486 17.07 -19.94 25.80
CA ASN A 486 16.53 -18.66 25.36
C ASN A 486 16.97 -17.56 26.36
N ILE A 487 18.01 -16.86 26.00
CA ILE A 487 18.72 -15.96 26.92
C ILE A 487 18.02 -14.63 27.18
N LEU A 488 17.17 -14.22 26.24
CA LEU A 488 16.41 -12.99 26.35
C LEU A 488 15.00 -13.25 26.92
N GLY A 489 14.64 -14.53 27.09
CA GLY A 489 13.29 -14.92 27.49
C GLY A 489 12.23 -14.64 26.42
N GLU A 490 12.66 -14.51 25.16
CA GLU A 490 11.79 -14.16 24.01
C GLU A 490 10.78 -15.25 23.69
N SER A 491 9.69 -14.83 23.08
CA SER A 491 8.72 -15.67 22.40
C SER A 491 8.34 -15.04 21.08
N TYR A 492 8.17 -15.86 20.04
CA TYR A 492 7.66 -15.45 18.73
C TYR A 492 6.37 -16.21 18.49
N CYS A 493 5.27 -15.50 18.37
CA CYS A 493 3.91 -16.09 18.28
C CYS A 493 2.95 -15.09 17.64
N PRO A 494 1.77 -15.50 17.12
CA PRO A 494 0.84 -14.59 16.44
C PRO A 494 0.47 -13.32 17.22
N ASN A 495 0.45 -13.40 18.56
CA ASN A 495 0.17 -12.26 19.44
C ASN A 495 1.42 -11.73 20.16
N CYS A 496 2.60 -12.11 19.70
CA CYS A 496 3.84 -11.59 20.27
C CYS A 496 4.15 -10.20 19.72
N LYS A 497 4.67 -9.33 20.60
CA LYS A 497 5.01 -7.94 20.28
C LYS A 497 6.42 -7.60 20.74
N CYS A 498 7.02 -6.62 20.10
CA CYS A 498 8.34 -6.10 20.42
C CYS A 498 8.29 -5.14 21.59
N THR A 499 9.30 -5.21 22.46
CA THR A 499 9.59 -4.16 23.45
C THR A 499 11.08 -4.03 23.73
N ALA A 500 11.46 -2.88 24.29
CA ALA A 500 12.84 -2.64 24.70
C ALA A 500 13.20 -3.54 25.90
N THR A 501 14.36 -4.20 25.81
CA THR A 501 14.83 -5.12 26.85
C THR A 501 16.34 -5.17 26.92
N THR A 502 16.85 -5.30 28.14
CA THR A 502 18.24 -5.66 28.44
C THR A 502 18.35 -6.99 29.19
N LEU A 503 17.25 -7.76 29.18
CA LEU A 503 17.22 -9.07 29.85
C LEU A 503 18.29 -10.00 29.32
N ARG A 504 18.97 -10.71 30.27
CA ARG A 504 19.90 -11.79 29.99
C ARG A 504 19.69 -12.88 31.03
N SER A 505 19.48 -14.13 30.60
CA SER A 505 19.35 -15.25 31.53
C SER A 505 20.60 -15.37 32.42
N ALA A 506 20.41 -15.52 33.72
CA ALA A 506 21.50 -15.67 34.67
C ALA A 506 22.28 -17.00 34.52
N ASP A 507 21.61 -18.03 33.95
CA ASP A 507 22.17 -19.39 33.81
C ASP A 507 23.07 -19.57 32.58
N SER A 508 23.38 -18.51 31.87
CA SER A 508 24.04 -18.62 30.58
C SER A 508 25.55 -18.47 30.65
N THR A 509 26.23 -19.56 30.38
CA THR A 509 27.70 -19.59 30.30
C THR A 509 28.27 -19.63 28.90
N ASN A 510 27.43 -19.83 27.86
CA ASN A 510 27.89 -20.00 26.47
C ASN A 510 27.06 -19.13 25.50
N TRP A 511 27.60 -18.02 25.11
CA TRP A 511 26.93 -17.00 24.32
C TRP A 511 27.49 -16.82 22.91
N ILE A 512 26.60 -16.86 21.90
CA ILE A 512 26.79 -16.21 20.59
C ILE A 512 25.56 -15.33 20.35
N VAL A 513 25.26 -14.41 21.22
CA VAL A 513 24.28 -13.36 20.92
C VAL A 513 25.00 -12.04 21.00
N ASN A 514 24.76 -11.21 20.00
CA ASN A 514 25.25 -9.86 19.97
C ASN A 514 24.88 -9.17 21.30
N SER A 515 25.89 -8.87 22.10
CA SER A 515 25.74 -8.23 23.43
C SER A 515 25.07 -6.85 23.38
N ARG A 516 24.80 -6.37 22.16
CA ARG A 516 24.18 -5.06 21.88
C ARG A 516 22.68 -5.13 21.66
N ARG A 517 22.03 -6.30 21.69
CA ARG A 517 20.57 -6.40 21.55
C ARG A 517 19.88 -5.62 22.67
N GLN A 518 18.99 -4.71 22.27
CA GLN A 518 18.22 -3.83 23.16
C GLN A 518 16.70 -4.01 23.03
N THR A 519 16.27 -4.95 22.17
CA THR A 519 14.86 -5.26 21.92
C THR A 519 14.62 -6.76 21.91
N GLY A 520 13.40 -7.18 22.19
CA GLY A 520 12.99 -8.56 22.17
C GLY A 520 11.49 -8.71 21.93
N CYS A 521 11.08 -9.86 21.40
CA CYS A 521 9.69 -10.22 21.17
C CYS A 521 9.14 -11.02 22.35
N TYR A 522 7.93 -10.72 22.80
CA TYR A 522 7.28 -11.37 23.94
C TYR A 522 5.81 -11.58 23.70
N ALA A 523 5.26 -12.67 24.23
CA ALA A 523 3.81 -12.85 24.29
C ALA A 523 3.22 -11.86 25.30
N MET A 524 2.22 -11.10 24.85
CA MET A 524 1.56 -10.06 25.63
C MET A 524 0.05 -10.28 25.66
N ARG A 525 -0.56 -9.99 26.81
CA ARG A 525 -2.01 -9.94 26.98
C ARG A 525 -2.41 -8.64 27.62
N CYS A 526 -3.54 -8.10 27.21
CA CYS A 526 -4.10 -6.87 27.73
C CYS A 526 -5.29 -7.17 28.66
N TYR A 527 -5.31 -6.45 29.77
CA TYR A 527 -6.45 -6.44 30.70
C TYR A 527 -6.94 -5.02 30.89
N GLU A 528 -8.23 -4.81 30.70
CA GLU A 528 -8.84 -3.50 30.95
C GLU A 528 -8.76 -3.15 32.45
N ASN A 529 -8.24 -1.98 32.75
CA ASN A 529 -8.13 -1.47 34.12
C ASN A 529 -9.20 -0.39 34.39
N GLY A 530 -10.46 -0.74 34.22
CA GLY A 530 -11.61 0.09 34.59
C GLY A 530 -11.76 1.41 33.79
N GLY A 531 -12.91 1.61 33.15
CA GLY A 531 -13.28 2.89 32.52
C GLY A 531 -13.10 3.00 31.01
N GLY A 532 -12.77 1.91 30.29
CA GLY A 532 -12.76 1.91 28.81
C GLY A 532 -11.63 2.68 28.14
N ASN A 533 -10.66 3.18 28.88
CA ASN A 533 -9.50 3.87 28.31
C ASN A 533 -8.32 2.88 28.14
N VAL A 534 -8.02 2.55 26.90
CA VAL A 534 -6.98 1.60 26.50
C VAL A 534 -5.60 1.98 27.07
N SER A 535 -5.30 3.28 27.20
CA SER A 535 -4.03 3.77 27.74
C SER A 535 -3.81 3.39 29.21
N ASN A 536 -4.85 2.96 29.92
CA ASN A 536 -4.80 2.48 31.30
C ASN A 536 -4.78 0.96 31.41
N SER A 537 -4.75 0.24 30.29
CA SER A 537 -4.71 -1.23 30.31
C SER A 537 -3.43 -1.76 30.94
N ILE A 538 -3.56 -2.89 31.63
CA ILE A 538 -2.42 -3.64 32.16
C ILE A 538 -1.95 -4.60 31.08
N ILE A 539 -0.66 -4.64 30.80
CA ILE A 539 -0.04 -5.59 29.87
C ILE A 539 0.63 -6.70 30.69
N GLU A 540 0.16 -7.93 30.54
CA GLU A 540 0.81 -9.11 31.09
C GLU A 540 1.80 -9.69 30.06
N PHE A 541 3.05 -9.83 30.46
CA PHE A 541 4.09 -10.51 29.70
C PHE A 541 4.24 -11.96 30.10
N THR A 542 4.45 -12.82 29.11
CA THR A 542 4.94 -14.17 29.32
C THR A 542 6.39 -14.25 28.88
N ILE A 543 7.30 -14.53 29.80
CA ILE A 543 8.74 -14.58 29.58
C ILE A 543 9.21 -16.01 29.72
N SER A 544 9.77 -16.59 28.63
CA SER A 544 10.28 -17.96 28.61
C SER A 544 11.59 -18.08 29.38
N ARG A 545 11.72 -19.13 30.20
CA ARG A 545 12.98 -19.50 30.84
C ARG A 545 13.76 -20.49 29.96
N SER A 546 14.23 -21.56 30.52
CA SER A 546 15.04 -22.57 29.85
C SER A 546 14.26 -23.54 28.95
N LYS A 547 12.96 -23.68 29.15
CA LYS A 547 12.05 -24.57 28.39
C LYS A 547 10.75 -23.82 28.06
N ALA A 548 10.11 -24.18 26.96
CA ALA A 548 8.84 -23.60 26.53
C ALA A 548 7.70 -23.74 27.57
N SER A 549 7.79 -24.73 28.47
CA SER A 549 6.83 -24.95 29.56
C SER A 549 7.20 -24.22 30.85
N ASP A 550 8.37 -23.60 30.92
CA ASP A 550 8.85 -22.85 32.10
C ASP A 550 8.84 -21.36 31.76
N PHE A 551 7.84 -20.65 32.23
CA PHE A 551 7.65 -19.23 31.97
C PHE A 551 7.32 -18.45 33.25
N ILE A 552 7.57 -17.16 33.20
CA ILE A 552 7.19 -16.19 34.23
C ILE A 552 6.18 -15.22 33.64
N GLN A 553 5.11 -14.93 34.37
CA GLN A 553 4.17 -13.87 34.05
C GLN A 553 4.49 -12.63 34.91
N VAL A 554 4.53 -11.46 34.27
CA VAL A 554 4.73 -10.18 34.92
C VAL A 554 3.85 -9.11 34.30
N ASN A 555 3.39 -8.18 35.12
CA ASN A 555 2.45 -7.15 34.70
C ASN A 555 3.15 -5.80 34.57
N CYS A 556 2.93 -5.14 33.46
CA CYS A 556 3.20 -3.73 33.23
C CYS A 556 1.98 -2.90 33.60
N THR A 557 2.14 -1.97 34.50
CA THR A 557 1.07 -1.08 34.95
C THR A 557 1.25 0.36 34.48
N LYS A 558 2.45 0.68 33.98
CA LYS A 558 2.79 2.03 33.53
C LYS A 558 3.77 2.01 32.37
N ARG A 559 3.48 2.75 31.31
CA ARG A 559 4.40 2.98 30.18
C ARG A 559 5.80 3.40 30.67
N GLY A 560 6.83 2.78 30.12
CA GLY A 560 8.25 3.08 30.43
C GLY A 560 8.74 2.53 31.76
N GLU A 561 7.91 1.84 32.55
CA GLU A 561 8.33 1.13 33.74
C GLU A 561 9.36 0.05 33.40
N LYS A 562 10.40 -0.08 34.23
CA LYS A 562 11.44 -1.09 34.06
C LYS A 562 11.23 -2.23 35.04
N LEU A 563 10.92 -3.40 34.51
CA LEU A 563 10.65 -4.61 35.31
C LEU A 563 11.90 -5.48 35.40
N SER A 564 12.30 -5.82 36.62
CA SER A 564 13.31 -6.84 36.90
C SER A 564 12.63 -8.22 36.94
N ILE A 565 13.22 -9.19 36.25
CA ILE A 565 12.62 -10.52 36.06
C ILE A 565 13.43 -11.55 36.82
N PRO A 566 12.83 -12.37 37.72
CA PRO A 566 13.55 -13.41 38.45
C PRO A 566 14.26 -14.40 37.49
N GLY A 567 15.55 -14.66 37.75
CA GLY A 567 16.37 -15.52 36.89
C GLY A 567 17.00 -14.82 35.69
N PHE A 568 16.79 -13.51 35.53
CA PHE A 568 17.42 -12.69 34.51
C PHE A 568 18.18 -11.52 35.15
N THR A 569 19.23 -11.08 34.50
CA THR A 569 19.87 -9.78 34.73
C THR A 569 19.29 -8.75 33.76
N GLY A 570 19.43 -7.45 34.06
CA GLY A 570 18.81 -6.40 33.23
C GLY A 570 17.33 -6.19 33.53
N PHE A 571 16.62 -5.59 32.59
CA PHE A 571 15.21 -5.26 32.77
C PHE A 571 14.45 -5.29 31.40
N LEU A 572 13.14 -5.46 31.52
CA LEU A 572 12.17 -5.30 30.45
C LEU A 572 11.51 -3.94 30.60
N THR A 573 11.32 -3.20 29.52
CA THR A 573 10.65 -1.89 29.56
C THR A 573 9.20 -2.07 29.12
N CYS A 574 8.26 -1.53 29.88
CA CYS A 574 6.84 -1.57 29.58
C CYS A 574 6.53 -0.71 28.34
N PRO A 575 5.92 -1.27 27.28
CA PRO A 575 5.52 -0.52 26.10
C PRO A 575 4.29 0.36 26.37
N ASP A 576 3.86 1.09 25.36
CA ASP A 576 2.64 1.88 25.42
C ASP A 576 1.40 0.99 25.27
N PRO A 577 0.48 0.96 26.24
CA PRO A 577 -0.74 0.17 26.14
C PRO A 577 -1.62 0.56 24.95
N SER A 578 -1.61 1.82 24.51
CA SER A 578 -2.39 2.28 23.37
C SER A 578 -1.93 1.67 22.05
N ILE A 579 -0.67 1.20 21.96
CA ILE A 579 -0.13 0.49 20.80
C ILE A 579 -0.39 -1.02 20.91
N ILE A 580 -0.26 -1.57 22.11
CA ILE A 580 -0.33 -3.04 22.31
C ILE A 580 -1.78 -3.54 22.44
N CYS A 581 -2.64 -2.76 23.10
CA CYS A 581 -3.95 -3.23 23.57
C CYS A 581 -5.13 -2.75 22.73
N ASP A 582 -4.86 -1.95 21.71
CA ASP A 582 -5.95 -1.32 20.95
C ASP A 582 -6.62 -2.27 19.96
N SER A 583 -7.93 -2.12 19.85
CA SER A 583 -8.77 -2.75 18.84
C SER A 583 -9.37 -1.65 17.97
N ASN A 584 -8.95 -1.58 16.71
CA ASN A 584 -9.49 -0.83 15.56
C ASN A 584 -10.45 0.34 15.88
N GLU A 585 -9.95 1.58 15.82
CA GLU A 585 -10.83 2.75 15.69
C GLU A 585 -11.26 2.93 14.23
N ALA A 586 -12.56 2.94 13.98
CA ALA A 586 -13.12 3.28 12.68
C ALA A 586 -13.09 4.80 12.48
N HIS A 587 -12.46 5.26 11.39
CA HIS A 587 -12.54 6.65 10.96
C HIS A 587 -13.86 6.89 10.22
N ASN A 588 -14.56 8.00 10.54
CA ASN A 588 -15.75 8.43 9.84
C ASN A 588 -15.40 9.49 8.80
N PHE A 589 -15.77 9.28 7.55
CA PHE A 589 -15.62 10.28 6.50
C PHE A 589 -16.60 11.44 6.67
N VAL A 590 -16.15 12.63 6.29
CA VAL A 590 -16.96 13.86 6.33
C VAL A 590 -17.71 13.99 5.01
N ASP A 591 -19.02 14.28 5.07
CA ASP A 591 -19.79 14.59 3.86
C ASP A 591 -19.46 16.01 3.39
N ASP A 592 -18.96 16.13 2.14
CA ASP A 592 -18.47 17.39 1.54
C ASP A 592 -19.62 18.39 1.22
N THR A 593 -20.85 18.09 1.63
CA THR A 593 -22.03 18.95 1.39
C THR A 593 -22.11 20.19 2.29
N GLY A 594 -21.16 20.39 3.20
CA GLY A 594 -21.06 21.61 4.03
C GLY A 594 -22.20 21.82 5.04
N THR A 595 -23.14 20.91 5.14
CA THR A 595 -24.19 20.98 6.16
C THR A 595 -23.79 20.11 7.35
N GLY A 596 -23.22 20.74 8.37
CA GLY A 596 -22.92 20.12 9.65
C GLY A 596 -24.17 19.55 10.30
N GLY A 597 -24.50 18.32 9.98
CA GLY A 597 -25.47 17.52 10.70
C GLY A 597 -24.81 16.97 11.96
N THR A 598 -25.08 17.61 13.10
CA THR A 598 -24.78 17.04 14.42
C THR A 598 -25.66 15.82 14.65
N GLY A 599 -25.27 14.70 14.08
CA GLY A 599 -25.85 13.40 14.37
C GLY A 599 -25.13 12.78 15.58
N THR A 600 -25.60 13.09 16.79
CA THR A 600 -25.25 12.32 17.99
C THR A 600 -25.91 10.94 17.90
N GLY A 601 -25.30 10.04 17.15
CA GLY A 601 -25.63 8.63 17.13
C GLY A 601 -24.71 7.90 18.11
N THR A 602 -25.14 7.75 19.37
CA THR A 602 -24.55 6.81 20.31
C THR A 602 -24.82 5.39 19.81
N ALA A 603 -23.91 4.83 19.04
CA ALA A 603 -23.91 3.40 18.72
C ALA A 603 -23.33 2.65 19.93
N ASN A 604 -24.21 2.07 20.72
CA ASN A 604 -23.85 1.04 21.69
C ASN A 604 -23.30 -0.19 20.95
N LEU A 605 -21.99 -0.27 20.82
CA LEU A 605 -21.31 -1.49 20.40
C LEU A 605 -21.32 -2.49 21.55
N ARG A 606 -22.26 -3.43 21.48
CA ARG A 606 -22.18 -4.68 22.25
C ARG A 606 -21.01 -5.50 21.71
N SER A 607 -19.98 -5.63 22.53
CA SER A 607 -18.91 -6.61 22.35
C SER A 607 -19.53 -8.02 22.26
N THR A 608 -19.47 -8.64 21.09
CA THR A 608 -19.64 -10.08 20.95
C THR A 608 -18.29 -10.71 20.83
N ASN A 609 -17.78 -11.20 21.95
CA ASN A 609 -16.66 -12.15 21.97
C ASN A 609 -17.08 -13.41 21.21
N ALA A 610 -16.59 -13.60 20.00
CA ALA A 610 -16.63 -14.88 19.32
C ALA A 610 -15.39 -15.68 19.75
N ALA A 611 -15.52 -16.38 20.84
CA ALA A 611 -14.61 -17.47 21.17
C ALA A 611 -14.87 -18.62 20.21
N ASN A 612 -14.01 -18.87 19.26
CA ASN A 612 -14.01 -20.09 18.47
C ASN A 612 -13.51 -21.25 19.33
N THR A 613 -14.46 -21.93 19.95
CA THR A 613 -14.27 -23.28 20.48
C THR A 613 -14.31 -24.26 19.31
N LEU A 614 -13.17 -24.85 19.01
CA LEU A 614 -13.07 -26.05 18.18
C LEU A 614 -13.76 -27.22 18.92
N HIS A 615 -14.95 -27.57 18.51
CA HIS A 615 -15.57 -28.88 18.82
C HIS A 615 -15.20 -29.85 17.70
N SER A 616 -14.43 -30.85 18.06
CA SER A 616 -14.26 -32.07 17.28
C SER A 616 -15.58 -32.88 17.36
N GLU A 617 -16.28 -33.06 16.27
CA GLU A 617 -17.23 -34.16 16.11
C GLU A 617 -16.75 -35.07 14.99
N THR A 618 -16.36 -36.27 15.45
CA THR A 618 -16.20 -37.45 14.62
C THR A 618 -17.57 -37.96 14.24
N SER A 619 -17.88 -38.08 12.97
CA SER A 619 -18.93 -38.97 12.50
C SER A 619 -18.51 -39.67 11.22
N HIS A 620 -18.47 -40.98 11.32
CA HIS A 620 -18.23 -41.93 10.25
C HIS A 620 -19.32 -41.88 9.18
N THR A 621 -18.95 -41.88 7.91
CA THR A 621 -19.64 -42.68 6.90
C THR A 621 -18.67 -43.07 5.77
N LEU A 622 -18.46 -44.37 5.65
CA LEU A 622 -17.81 -45.03 4.52
C LEU A 622 -18.66 -44.89 3.25
N HIS A 623 -18.05 -44.54 2.13
CA HIS A 623 -18.41 -45.12 0.84
C HIS A 623 -17.15 -45.32 -0.04
N LEU A 624 -16.94 -46.60 -0.33
CA LEU A 624 -16.02 -47.16 -1.29
C LEU A 624 -16.38 -46.80 -2.74
N LEU A 625 -15.35 -46.67 -3.57
CA LEU A 625 -15.21 -46.98 -5.02
C LEU A 625 -14.24 -45.92 -5.64
N GLY A 626 -13.21 -46.19 -6.34
CA GLY A 626 -12.66 -47.35 -7.02
C GLY A 626 -11.28 -46.98 -7.58
N LEU A 627 -10.35 -47.88 -7.49
CA LEU A 627 -9.02 -47.83 -8.07
C LEU A 627 -9.07 -47.64 -9.60
N ALA A 628 -8.21 -46.76 -10.13
CA ALA A 628 -7.64 -46.95 -11.46
C ALA A 628 -6.13 -46.67 -11.40
N LEU A 629 -5.37 -47.74 -11.37
CA LEU A 629 -3.95 -47.75 -11.64
C LEU A 629 -3.70 -47.38 -13.12
N VAL A 630 -2.83 -46.41 -13.36
CA VAL A 630 -2.14 -46.28 -14.65
C VAL A 630 -0.64 -46.20 -14.40
N THR A 631 0.03 -47.31 -14.66
CA THR A 631 1.47 -47.42 -14.82
C THR A 631 1.91 -46.73 -16.08
N PHE A 632 2.94 -45.84 -16.00
CA PHE A 632 3.72 -45.46 -17.15
C PHE A 632 5.17 -45.86 -16.96
N VAL A 633 5.63 -46.66 -17.94
CA VAL A 633 6.97 -47.20 -18.12
C VAL A 633 7.86 -46.07 -18.67
N ALA A 634 9.06 -45.96 -18.10
CA ALA A 634 10.17 -45.18 -18.63
C ALA A 634 10.70 -45.84 -19.91
N ALA A 635 10.98 -45.02 -20.92
CA ALA A 635 11.93 -45.38 -21.97
C ALA A 635 12.82 -44.18 -22.31
N LEU A 636 14.09 -44.40 -22.12
CA LEU A 636 15.23 -43.60 -22.57
C LEU A 636 15.31 -43.56 -24.10
N ALA A 637 15.52 -42.39 -24.67
CA ALA A 637 16.46 -42.08 -25.73
C ALA A 637 16.67 -40.55 -25.80
#